data_61852d10d405941d4cd7e311def0569a
#
_entry.id   61852d10d405941d4cd7e311def0569a
#
_cell.length_a   1.000
_cell.length_b   1.000
_cell.length_c   1.000
_cell.angle_alpha   90.00
_cell.angle_beta   90.00
_cell.angle_gamma   90.00
#
_symmetry.space_group_name_H-M   'P 1'
#
loop_
_entity.id
_entity.type
_entity.pdbx_description
1 polymer ?
#
loop_
_entity_poly.entity_id
_entity_poly.type
_entity_poly.pdbx_seq_one_letter_code
_entity_poly.pdbx_strand_id
1 'polypeptide(L)'
;LSGGGTNLQALIDYEKSEKDCPYHIAVVMSDHKDAYALVRAQNASIPTEIVSPYAVMGADVAKSASREEKREAVSNKVLENCKKYGVQGIVLAGWLTVNSGNLINAFYGRMINLHPALLPKFGGVGMWGHHVHEAVLAAGEKESGCTVHIVDSGCDTGKILVQKKVPVLPEDSPDSLYERIAPQEHEAIVEGACIL
;
A
#
# COMPACT_ATOMS: atom_id res chain seq x y z
N LEU A 1 -0.01 2.79 -5.20
CA LEU A 1 -0.43 1.50 -5.77
C LEU A 1 0.45 1.13 -6.95
N SER A 2 0.85 -0.15 -7.05
CA SER A 2 1.74 -0.60 -8.14
C SER A 2 1.13 -1.71 -9.03
N GLY A 3 -0.05 -2.22 -8.72
CA GLY A 3 -0.59 -3.43 -9.35
C GLY A 3 -2.11 -3.45 -9.57
N GLY A 4 -2.73 -4.62 -9.33
CA GLY A 4 -4.14 -4.91 -9.65
C GLY A 4 -5.19 -4.09 -8.91
N GLY A 5 -4.88 -3.57 -7.72
CA GLY A 5 -5.74 -2.63 -6.98
C GLY A 5 -6.99 -3.26 -6.35
N THR A 6 -6.96 -4.54 -5.96
CA THR A 6 -8.11 -5.17 -5.29
C THR A 6 -8.39 -4.54 -3.93
N ASN A 7 -7.36 -4.15 -3.19
CA ASN A 7 -7.49 -3.39 -1.95
C ASN A 7 -8.08 -1.99 -2.17
N LEU A 8 -7.73 -1.31 -3.27
CA LEU A 8 -8.38 -0.06 -3.67
C LEU A 8 -9.86 -0.29 -3.98
N GLN A 9 -10.19 -1.39 -4.66
CA GLN A 9 -11.60 -1.70 -4.95
C GLN A 9 -12.41 -1.87 -3.66
N ALA A 10 -11.87 -2.56 -2.66
CA ALA A 10 -12.54 -2.70 -1.36
C ALA A 10 -12.81 -1.34 -0.69
N LEU A 11 -11.84 -0.41 -0.75
CA LEU A 11 -12.03 0.96 -0.24
C LEU A 11 -13.10 1.73 -1.01
N ILE A 12 -13.12 1.61 -2.34
CA ILE A 12 -14.13 2.26 -3.21
C ILE A 12 -15.52 1.69 -2.92
N ASP A 13 -15.64 0.38 -2.81
CA ASP A 13 -16.92 -0.30 -2.60
C ASP A 13 -17.50 0.06 -1.22
N TYR A 14 -16.66 0.12 -0.19
CA TYR A 14 -17.05 0.56 1.14
C TYR A 14 -17.52 2.03 1.13
N GLU A 15 -16.75 2.95 0.54
CA GLU A 15 -17.13 4.36 0.43
C GLU A 15 -18.48 4.54 -0.26
N LYS A 16 -18.78 3.73 -1.28
CA LYS A 16 -20.05 3.78 -2.01
C LYS A 16 -21.22 3.16 -1.25
N SER A 17 -20.99 2.12 -0.47
CA SER A 17 -22.03 1.39 0.25
C SER A 17 -22.40 2.02 1.58
N GLU A 18 -21.45 2.70 2.26
CA GLU A 18 -21.64 3.24 3.58
C GLU A 18 -22.00 4.73 3.51
N LYS A 19 -23.22 5.05 3.98
CA LYS A 19 -23.74 6.42 3.98
C LYS A 19 -22.90 7.39 4.82
N ASP A 20 -22.37 6.89 5.94
CA ASP A 20 -21.57 7.67 6.88
C ASP A 20 -20.08 7.23 6.83
N CYS A 21 -19.57 6.96 5.62
CA CYS A 21 -18.17 6.59 5.43
C CYS A 21 -17.25 7.70 5.98
N PRO A 22 -16.31 7.38 6.88
CA PRO A 22 -15.48 8.39 7.53
C PRO A 22 -14.38 8.95 6.62
N TYR A 23 -14.20 8.42 5.42
CA TYR A 23 -13.22 8.90 4.46
C TYR A 23 -13.84 9.13 3.08
N HIS A 24 -13.12 9.92 2.28
CA HIS A 24 -13.37 10.12 0.85
C HIS A 24 -12.07 9.93 0.08
N ILE A 25 -12.11 9.15 -1.00
CA ILE A 25 -10.94 8.91 -1.86
C ILE A 25 -10.77 10.07 -2.82
N ALA A 26 -9.95 11.04 -2.45
CA ALA A 26 -9.73 12.28 -3.22
C ALA A 26 -8.89 12.06 -4.48
N VAL A 27 -7.94 11.13 -4.47
CA VAL A 27 -7.03 10.82 -5.58
C VAL A 27 -6.41 9.44 -5.42
N VAL A 28 -6.18 8.77 -6.54
CA VAL A 28 -5.39 7.53 -6.60
C VAL A 28 -4.08 7.79 -7.32
N MET A 29 -2.98 7.42 -6.69
CA MET A 29 -1.62 7.59 -7.25
C MET A 29 -0.97 6.23 -7.51
N SER A 30 -0.30 6.09 -8.64
CA SER A 30 0.46 4.89 -8.99
C SER A 30 1.87 5.24 -9.48
N ASP A 31 2.85 4.43 -9.09
CA ASP A 31 4.21 4.47 -9.63
C ASP A 31 4.36 3.66 -10.94
N HIS A 32 3.30 2.97 -11.36
CA HIS A 32 3.20 2.23 -12.62
C HIS A 32 2.05 2.74 -13.47
N LYS A 33 2.36 3.22 -14.70
CA LYS A 33 1.37 3.76 -15.62
C LYS A 33 0.32 2.74 -16.08
N ASP A 34 0.69 1.46 -16.11
CA ASP A 34 -0.15 0.35 -16.58
C ASP A 34 -0.82 -0.41 -15.41
N ALA A 35 -0.79 0.15 -14.19
CA ALA A 35 -1.44 -0.46 -13.04
C ALA A 35 -2.96 -0.50 -13.23
N TYR A 36 -3.58 -1.68 -13.12
CA TYR A 36 -5.02 -1.84 -13.26
C TYR A 36 -5.82 -1.07 -12.18
N ALA A 37 -5.16 -0.77 -11.08
CA ALA A 37 -5.71 0.13 -10.05
C ALA A 37 -6.15 1.50 -10.59
N LEU A 38 -5.46 2.04 -11.62
CA LEU A 38 -5.84 3.29 -12.28
C LEU A 38 -7.18 3.15 -13.03
N VAL A 39 -7.40 2.01 -13.69
CA VAL A 39 -8.67 1.70 -14.36
C VAL A 39 -9.82 1.64 -13.35
N ARG A 40 -9.61 1.01 -12.19
CA ARG A 40 -10.61 0.96 -11.12
C ARG A 40 -10.97 2.35 -10.61
N ALA A 41 -9.98 3.20 -10.38
CA ALA A 41 -10.18 4.58 -9.96
C ALA A 41 -10.97 5.39 -11.01
N GLN A 42 -10.60 5.28 -12.30
CA GLN A 42 -11.29 5.94 -13.40
C GLN A 42 -12.75 5.48 -13.51
N ASN A 43 -13.02 4.19 -13.41
CA ASN A 43 -14.39 3.64 -13.39
C ASN A 43 -15.23 4.15 -12.22
N ALA A 44 -14.57 4.54 -11.13
CA ALA A 44 -15.20 5.16 -9.96
C ALA A 44 -15.22 6.70 -10.03
N SER A 45 -14.77 7.29 -11.14
CA SER A 45 -14.66 8.76 -11.34
C SER A 45 -13.71 9.43 -10.32
N ILE A 46 -12.71 8.70 -9.83
CA ILE A 46 -11.69 9.22 -8.92
C ILE A 46 -10.49 9.73 -9.73
N PRO A 47 -9.99 10.95 -9.47
CA PRO A 47 -8.79 11.49 -10.10
C PRO A 47 -7.59 10.53 -9.96
N THR A 48 -6.78 10.45 -11.00
CA THR A 48 -5.58 9.58 -11.00
C THR A 48 -4.32 10.36 -11.35
N GLU A 49 -3.20 10.03 -10.71
CA GLU A 49 -1.89 10.62 -10.97
C GLU A 49 -0.82 9.53 -11.09
N ILE A 50 0.11 9.69 -12.02
CA ILE A 50 1.26 8.80 -12.17
C ILE A 50 2.47 9.48 -11.54
N VAL A 51 3.08 8.80 -10.57
CA VAL A 51 4.18 9.32 -9.76
C VAL A 51 5.44 8.45 -9.85
N SER A 52 5.66 7.80 -11.00
CA SER A 52 6.89 7.05 -11.23
C SER A 52 8.11 7.96 -11.38
N PRO A 53 9.35 7.50 -11.09
CA PRO A 53 10.55 8.29 -11.32
C PRO A 53 10.64 8.85 -12.74
N TYR A 54 10.25 8.07 -13.74
CA TYR A 54 10.27 8.48 -15.14
C TYR A 54 9.24 9.57 -15.45
N ALA A 55 8.06 9.51 -14.85
CA ALA A 55 7.02 10.51 -15.03
C ALA A 55 7.37 11.83 -14.33
N VAL A 56 8.06 11.76 -13.18
CA VAL A 56 8.37 12.91 -12.34
C VAL A 56 9.63 13.63 -12.80
N MET A 57 10.69 12.88 -13.13
CA MET A 57 12.03 13.43 -13.43
C MET A 57 12.30 13.53 -14.95
N GLY A 58 11.50 12.85 -15.78
CA GLY A 58 11.80 12.61 -17.18
C GLY A 58 12.76 11.42 -17.39
N ALA A 59 12.72 10.83 -18.59
CA ALA A 59 13.40 9.55 -18.86
C ALA A 59 14.94 9.64 -18.71
N ASP A 60 15.55 10.71 -19.18
CA ASP A 60 17.02 10.83 -19.20
C ASP A 60 17.57 11.07 -17.80
N VAL A 61 16.93 11.93 -17.00
CA VAL A 61 17.31 12.17 -15.61
C VAL A 61 17.07 10.92 -14.77
N ALA A 62 15.92 10.28 -14.94
CA ALA A 62 15.59 9.08 -14.18
C ALA A 62 16.55 7.90 -14.43
N LYS A 63 17.13 7.77 -15.63
CA LYS A 63 18.12 6.72 -15.93
C LYS A 63 19.40 6.89 -15.12
N SER A 64 19.87 8.12 -14.97
CA SER A 64 21.16 8.43 -14.32
C SER A 64 21.04 8.71 -12.81
N ALA A 65 19.85 9.06 -12.34
CA ALA A 65 19.60 9.38 -10.94
C ALA A 65 19.82 8.17 -10.01
N SER A 66 20.36 8.42 -8.82
CA SER A 66 20.49 7.45 -7.74
C SER A 66 19.11 6.98 -7.23
N ARG A 67 19.10 5.92 -6.43
CA ARG A 67 17.89 5.43 -5.78
C ARG A 67 17.29 6.48 -4.83
N GLU A 68 18.14 7.22 -4.15
CA GLU A 68 17.74 8.25 -3.20
C GLU A 68 17.09 9.44 -3.91
N GLU A 69 17.71 9.97 -4.97
CA GLU A 69 17.13 11.04 -5.79
C GLU A 69 15.77 10.65 -6.39
N LYS A 70 15.62 9.42 -6.89
CA LYS A 70 14.34 8.89 -7.38
C LYS A 70 13.27 8.87 -6.28
N ARG A 71 13.64 8.37 -5.10
CA ARG A 71 12.78 8.28 -3.94
C ARG A 71 12.31 9.66 -3.49
N GLU A 72 13.24 10.61 -3.40
CA GLU A 72 12.94 11.98 -3.02
C GLU A 72 12.02 12.67 -4.03
N ALA A 73 12.33 12.56 -5.32
CA ALA A 73 11.52 13.15 -6.38
C ALA A 73 10.07 12.60 -6.38
N VAL A 74 9.90 11.28 -6.27
CA VAL A 74 8.58 10.65 -6.18
C VAL A 74 7.83 11.12 -4.93
N SER A 75 8.49 11.11 -3.77
CA SER A 75 7.86 11.54 -2.51
C SER A 75 7.44 13.01 -2.52
N ASN A 76 8.26 13.89 -3.11
CA ASN A 76 7.93 15.30 -3.27
C ASN A 76 6.73 15.49 -4.22
N LYS A 77 6.65 14.70 -5.30
CA LYS A 77 5.50 14.73 -6.22
C LYS A 77 4.21 14.21 -5.57
N VAL A 78 4.31 13.15 -4.78
CA VAL A 78 3.18 12.66 -3.96
C VAL A 78 2.71 13.76 -3.01
N LEU A 79 3.62 14.46 -2.32
CA LEU A 79 3.31 15.54 -1.40
C LEU A 79 2.66 16.74 -2.11
N GLU A 80 3.14 17.11 -3.31
CA GLU A 80 2.53 18.15 -4.16
C GLU A 80 1.09 17.77 -4.53
N ASN A 81 0.88 16.53 -5.00
CA ASN A 81 -0.45 16.05 -5.36
C ASN A 81 -1.37 15.97 -4.14
N CYS A 82 -0.87 15.55 -2.97
CA CYS A 82 -1.65 15.58 -1.73
C CYS A 82 -2.15 17.00 -1.41
N LYS A 83 -1.32 18.01 -1.58
CA LYS A 83 -1.73 19.42 -1.41
C LYS A 83 -2.77 19.84 -2.45
N LYS A 84 -2.55 19.49 -3.72
CA LYS A 84 -3.47 19.79 -4.84
C LYS A 84 -4.88 19.27 -4.60
N TYR A 85 -4.99 18.04 -4.06
CA TYR A 85 -6.27 17.37 -3.83
C TYR A 85 -6.80 17.48 -2.39
N GLY A 86 -6.15 18.24 -1.52
CA GLY A 86 -6.58 18.41 -0.13
C GLY A 86 -6.53 17.14 0.71
N VAL A 87 -5.57 16.24 0.41
CA VAL A 87 -5.44 14.95 1.08
C VAL A 87 -5.05 15.13 2.54
N GLN A 88 -5.76 14.46 3.45
CA GLN A 88 -5.54 14.50 4.90
C GLN A 88 -4.83 13.26 5.43
N GLY A 89 -4.99 12.11 4.77
CA GLY A 89 -4.36 10.84 5.10
C GLY A 89 -3.94 10.06 3.86
N ILE A 90 -3.02 9.12 4.00
CA ILE A 90 -2.50 8.29 2.91
C ILE A 90 -2.66 6.82 3.26
N VAL A 91 -3.21 6.05 2.32
CA VAL A 91 -3.29 4.59 2.40
C VAL A 91 -2.36 3.99 1.35
N LEU A 92 -1.34 3.26 1.79
CA LEU A 92 -0.46 2.48 0.94
C LEU A 92 -0.99 1.04 0.83
N ALA A 93 -1.28 0.59 -0.38
CA ALA A 93 -1.73 -0.77 -0.66
C ALA A 93 -1.03 -1.29 -1.92
N GLY A 94 -0.10 -2.23 -1.74
CA GLY A 94 0.77 -2.69 -2.81
C GLY A 94 1.65 -1.57 -3.40
N TRP A 95 2.11 -0.67 -2.56
CA TRP A 95 3.06 0.38 -2.93
C TRP A 95 4.49 -0.12 -2.71
N LEU A 96 5.29 -0.18 -3.76
CA LEU A 96 6.64 -0.76 -3.72
C LEU A 96 7.75 0.29 -3.60
N THR A 97 7.45 1.54 -3.91
CA THR A 97 8.43 2.64 -3.81
C THR A 97 8.60 3.06 -2.34
N VAL A 98 9.84 3.05 -1.86
CA VAL A 98 10.13 3.53 -0.50
C VAL A 98 9.98 5.05 -0.46
N ASN A 99 9.20 5.56 0.49
CA ASN A 99 8.97 6.99 0.66
C ASN A 99 10.16 7.70 1.33
N SER A 100 10.39 8.98 1.02
CA SER A 100 11.40 9.81 1.70
C SER A 100 10.85 10.45 2.99
N GLY A 101 11.76 10.92 3.83
CA GLY A 101 11.44 11.53 5.11
C GLY A 101 10.48 12.73 5.03
N ASN A 102 10.56 13.53 3.95
CA ASN A 102 9.67 14.69 3.78
C ASN A 102 8.20 14.30 3.73
N LEU A 103 7.85 13.26 2.96
CA LEU A 103 6.48 12.76 2.87
C LEU A 103 6.05 12.11 4.19
N ILE A 104 6.92 11.28 4.77
CA ILE A 104 6.65 10.60 6.05
C ILE A 104 6.41 11.62 7.16
N ASN A 105 7.25 12.66 7.26
CA ASN A 105 7.12 13.71 8.27
C ASN A 105 5.83 14.51 8.08
N ALA A 106 5.48 14.87 6.83
CA ALA A 106 4.26 15.63 6.53
C ALA A 106 2.98 14.88 6.89
N PHE A 107 3.01 13.54 6.79
CA PHE A 107 1.89 12.67 7.09
C PHE A 107 2.14 11.76 8.31
N TYR A 108 3.01 12.18 9.23
CA TYR A 108 3.26 11.43 10.45
C TYR A 108 1.96 11.12 11.21
N GLY A 109 1.74 9.85 11.52
CA GLY A 109 0.52 9.35 12.14
C GLY A 109 -0.71 9.32 11.23
N ARG A 110 -0.61 9.78 9.98
CA ARG A 110 -1.71 9.84 9.00
C ARG A 110 -1.36 9.14 7.68
N MET A 111 -0.42 8.22 7.73
CA MET A 111 -0.07 7.33 6.61
C MET A 111 -0.05 5.91 7.12
N ILE A 112 -0.80 5.03 6.48
CA ILE A 112 -0.86 3.60 6.80
C ILE A 112 -0.40 2.76 5.61
N ASN A 113 0.11 1.58 5.93
CA ASN A 113 0.48 0.57 4.94
C ASN A 113 -0.17 -0.78 5.28
N LEU A 114 -0.58 -1.49 4.25
CA LEU A 114 -1.01 -2.89 4.35
C LEU A 114 0.16 -3.79 3.98
N HIS A 115 0.55 -4.64 4.93
CA HIS A 115 1.61 -5.64 4.77
C HIS A 115 1.02 -7.06 4.82
N PRO A 116 1.39 -7.98 3.90
CA PRO A 116 0.75 -9.29 3.76
C PRO A 116 1.30 -10.36 4.72
N ALA A 117 1.61 -9.99 5.96
CA ALA A 117 2.02 -10.89 7.03
C ALA A 117 1.61 -10.38 8.41
N LEU A 118 1.80 -11.22 9.42
CA LEU A 118 1.60 -10.88 10.83
C LEU A 118 2.87 -10.20 11.39
N LEU A 119 2.95 -8.87 11.26
CA LEU A 119 4.06 -8.11 11.82
C LEU A 119 4.18 -8.31 13.34
N PRO A 120 5.41 -8.28 13.90
CA PRO A 120 6.69 -7.90 13.26
C PRO A 120 7.39 -9.00 12.46
N LYS A 121 6.86 -10.24 12.45
CA LYS A 121 7.43 -11.32 11.64
C LYS A 121 7.23 -11.02 10.16
N PHE A 122 8.22 -11.41 9.33
CA PHE A 122 8.16 -11.29 7.87
C PHE A 122 7.91 -9.86 7.37
N GLY A 123 8.33 -8.85 8.14
CA GLY A 123 8.42 -7.45 7.74
C GLY A 123 9.83 -7.05 7.38
N GLY A 124 9.99 -5.81 6.90
CA GLY A 124 11.29 -5.21 6.62
C GLY A 124 11.74 -5.30 5.17
N VAL A 125 12.99 -4.90 4.93
CA VAL A 125 13.55 -4.78 3.58
C VAL A 125 13.57 -6.12 2.85
N GLY A 126 12.99 -6.16 1.65
CA GLY A 126 12.91 -7.37 0.82
C GLY A 126 11.64 -8.21 1.03
N MET A 127 10.83 -7.90 2.05
CA MET A 127 9.59 -8.61 2.35
C MET A 127 8.40 -7.93 1.67
N TRP A 128 8.05 -8.37 0.45
CA TRP A 128 6.93 -7.87 -0.33
C TRP A 128 6.35 -8.94 -1.27
N GLY A 129 5.06 -8.87 -1.55
CA GLY A 129 4.38 -9.78 -2.49
C GLY A 129 4.56 -11.24 -2.13
N HIS A 130 4.84 -12.09 -3.13
CA HIS A 130 5.02 -13.53 -2.97
C HIS A 130 6.19 -13.93 -2.06
N HIS A 131 7.26 -13.13 -1.98
CA HIS A 131 8.40 -13.40 -1.11
C HIS A 131 8.00 -13.54 0.36
N VAL A 132 6.99 -12.80 0.79
CA VAL A 132 6.46 -12.90 2.16
C VAL A 132 5.82 -14.28 2.39
N HIS A 133 4.98 -14.74 1.46
CA HIS A 133 4.28 -16.03 1.58
C HIS A 133 5.27 -17.19 1.50
N GLU A 134 6.26 -17.12 0.61
CA GLU A 134 7.37 -18.08 0.54
C GLU A 134 8.12 -18.17 1.88
N ALA A 135 8.45 -17.02 2.48
CA ALA A 135 9.15 -16.97 3.76
C ALA A 135 8.31 -17.56 4.91
N VAL A 136 7.01 -17.27 4.96
CA VAL A 136 6.07 -17.83 5.94
C VAL A 136 6.02 -19.35 5.84
N LEU A 137 5.88 -19.90 4.62
CA LEU A 137 5.82 -21.33 4.37
C LEU A 137 7.14 -22.01 4.70
N ALA A 138 8.26 -21.41 4.29
CA ALA A 138 9.61 -21.93 4.57
C ALA A 138 9.92 -21.96 6.08
N ALA A 139 9.38 -21.01 6.85
CA ALA A 139 9.50 -20.99 8.31
C ALA A 139 8.61 -22.01 9.04
N GLY A 140 7.71 -22.68 8.34
CA GLY A 140 6.79 -23.67 8.92
C GLY A 140 5.78 -23.05 9.88
N GLU A 141 5.43 -21.78 9.68
CA GLU A 141 4.43 -21.09 10.50
C GLU A 141 3.06 -21.79 10.36
N LYS A 142 2.27 -21.73 11.44
CA LYS A 142 0.92 -22.31 11.47
C LYS A 142 -0.18 -21.28 11.17
N GLU A 143 0.17 -20.00 11.30
CA GLU A 143 -0.70 -18.87 11.01
C GLU A 143 0.05 -17.87 10.13
N SER A 144 -0.69 -17.20 9.25
CA SER A 144 -0.27 -16.04 8.50
C SER A 144 -1.39 -14.99 8.53
N GLY A 145 -1.33 -14.00 7.69
CA GLY A 145 -2.39 -12.99 7.60
C GLY A 145 -1.89 -11.69 7.01
N CYS A 146 -2.50 -10.60 7.45
CA CYS A 146 -2.11 -9.25 7.03
C CYS A 146 -2.11 -8.28 8.20
N THR A 147 -1.37 -7.19 8.05
CA THR A 147 -1.24 -6.14 9.06
C THR A 147 -1.39 -4.77 8.41
N VAL A 148 -2.28 -3.95 8.96
CA VAL A 148 -2.30 -2.50 8.68
C VAL A 148 -1.57 -1.79 9.81
N HIS A 149 -0.58 -0.99 9.45
CA HIS A 149 0.25 -0.27 10.42
C HIS A 149 0.51 1.18 9.99
N ILE A 150 0.82 2.04 10.94
CA ILE A 150 1.29 3.41 10.66
C ILE A 150 2.65 3.33 9.98
N VAL A 151 2.85 4.15 8.96
CA VAL A 151 4.16 4.31 8.32
C VAL A 151 5.02 5.27 9.13
N ASP A 152 6.21 4.80 9.49
CA ASP A 152 7.25 5.60 10.15
C ASP A 152 8.54 5.63 9.31
N SER A 153 9.67 6.01 9.90
CA SER A 153 10.97 6.07 9.22
C SER A 153 11.62 4.70 8.98
N GLY A 154 11.10 3.65 9.61
CA GLY A 154 11.55 2.27 9.41
C GLY A 154 10.80 1.57 8.27
N CYS A 155 11.15 0.31 8.05
CA CYS A 155 10.43 -0.55 7.10
C CYS A 155 9.56 -1.51 7.90
N ASP A 156 8.24 -1.34 7.83
CA ASP A 156 7.21 -2.12 8.51
C ASP A 156 7.34 -2.13 10.06
N THR A 157 7.87 -1.04 10.64
CA THR A 157 8.17 -0.93 12.08
C THR A 157 7.13 -0.12 12.86
N GLY A 158 6.22 0.56 12.18
CA GLY A 158 5.27 1.46 12.81
C GLY A 158 4.17 0.74 13.59
N LYS A 159 3.42 1.53 14.35
CA LYS A 159 2.34 1.02 15.22
C LYS A 159 1.30 0.24 14.42
N ILE A 160 1.04 -0.99 14.84
CA ILE A 160 -0.02 -1.84 14.29
C ILE A 160 -1.39 -1.26 14.67
N LEU A 161 -2.28 -1.12 13.70
CA LEU A 161 -3.66 -0.70 13.86
C LEU A 161 -4.63 -1.87 13.75
N VAL A 162 -4.48 -2.69 12.71
CA VAL A 162 -5.34 -3.84 12.42
C VAL A 162 -4.47 -5.02 12.04
N GLN A 163 -4.82 -6.21 12.51
CA GLN A 163 -4.16 -7.44 12.13
C GLN A 163 -5.20 -8.56 11.98
N LYS A 164 -5.23 -9.20 10.83
CA LYS A 164 -6.12 -10.32 10.52
C LYS A 164 -5.32 -11.59 10.30
N LYS A 165 -5.80 -12.70 10.85
CA LYS A 165 -5.12 -14.00 10.81
C LYS A 165 -5.84 -14.99 9.93
N VAL A 166 -5.07 -15.85 9.28
CA VAL A 166 -5.54 -17.05 8.58
C VAL A 166 -4.67 -18.26 8.95
N PRO A 167 -5.20 -19.49 8.92
CA PRO A 167 -4.38 -20.68 9.09
C PRO A 167 -3.48 -20.89 7.86
N VAL A 168 -2.29 -21.42 8.09
CA VAL A 168 -1.42 -22.00 7.06
C VAL A 168 -1.69 -23.51 7.02
N LEU A 169 -2.06 -24.02 5.86
CA LEU A 169 -2.38 -25.44 5.66
C LEU A 169 -1.15 -26.21 5.17
N PRO A 170 -1.05 -27.51 5.47
CA PRO A 170 0.13 -28.32 5.08
C PRO A 170 0.41 -28.33 3.57
N GLU A 171 -0.62 -28.21 2.75
CA GLU A 171 -0.55 -28.26 1.28
C GLU A 171 -0.41 -26.85 0.65
N ASP A 172 -0.27 -25.80 1.44
CA ASP A 172 -0.25 -24.45 0.88
C ASP A 172 0.95 -24.19 -0.03
N SER A 173 0.65 -23.62 -1.18
CA SER A 173 1.59 -22.87 -1.99
C SER A 173 1.54 -21.38 -1.63
N PRO A 174 2.52 -20.57 -2.04
CA PRO A 174 2.44 -19.11 -1.89
C PRO A 174 1.15 -18.51 -2.46
N ASP A 175 0.67 -19.05 -3.59
CA ASP A 175 -0.56 -18.59 -4.25
C ASP A 175 -1.81 -18.93 -3.43
N SER A 176 -1.96 -20.19 -2.97
CA SER A 176 -3.12 -20.59 -2.17
C SER A 176 -3.17 -19.89 -0.82
N LEU A 177 -2.02 -19.63 -0.21
CA LEU A 177 -1.93 -18.83 1.00
C LEU A 177 -2.34 -17.38 0.73
N TYR A 178 -1.87 -16.77 -0.36
CA TYR A 178 -2.28 -15.44 -0.78
C TYR A 178 -3.80 -15.36 -1.03
N GLU A 179 -4.40 -16.31 -1.75
CA GLU A 179 -5.83 -16.34 -2.00
C GLU A 179 -6.66 -16.37 -0.71
N ARG A 180 -6.14 -16.99 0.34
CA ARG A 180 -6.77 -17.01 1.67
C ARG A 180 -6.58 -15.72 2.44
N ILE A 181 -5.43 -15.03 2.26
CA ILE A 181 -5.14 -13.75 2.91
C ILE A 181 -5.88 -12.58 2.24
N ALA A 182 -6.01 -12.58 0.92
CA ALA A 182 -6.55 -11.44 0.17
C ALA A 182 -7.93 -10.93 0.65
N PRO A 183 -8.92 -11.77 1.00
CA PRO A 183 -10.17 -11.28 1.59
C PRO A 183 -9.95 -10.56 2.94
N GLN A 184 -9.00 -11.03 3.74
CA GLN A 184 -8.65 -10.42 5.02
C GLN A 184 -7.93 -9.08 4.83
N GLU A 185 -7.14 -8.93 3.77
CA GLU A 185 -6.55 -7.65 3.38
C GLU A 185 -7.60 -6.60 3.05
N HIS A 186 -8.66 -7.00 2.31
CA HIS A 186 -9.76 -6.10 1.94
C HIS A 186 -10.48 -5.57 3.19
N GLU A 187 -10.76 -6.43 4.17
CA GLU A 187 -11.38 -6.02 5.43
C GLU A 187 -10.42 -5.14 6.25
N ALA A 188 -9.16 -5.57 6.41
CA ALA A 188 -8.19 -4.87 7.23
C ALA A 188 -7.88 -3.46 6.72
N ILE A 189 -7.75 -3.28 5.38
CA ILE A 189 -7.43 -1.97 4.81
C ILE A 189 -8.59 -0.99 4.96
N VAL A 190 -9.82 -1.45 4.87
CA VAL A 190 -11.03 -0.64 5.12
C VAL A 190 -11.09 -0.24 6.59
N GLU A 191 -10.92 -1.18 7.52
CA GLU A 191 -10.85 -0.88 8.96
C GLU A 191 -9.74 0.14 9.26
N GLY A 192 -8.54 -0.06 8.69
CA GLY A 192 -7.42 0.86 8.85
C GLY A 192 -7.70 2.26 8.32
N ALA A 193 -8.35 2.37 7.17
CA ALA A 193 -8.74 3.65 6.59
C ALA A 193 -9.81 4.37 7.44
N CYS A 194 -10.71 3.62 8.08
CA CYS A 194 -11.71 4.20 9.00
C CYS A 194 -11.11 4.70 10.32
N ILE A 195 -9.93 4.19 10.72
CA ILE A 195 -9.22 4.62 11.95
C ILE A 195 -8.34 5.86 11.66
N LEU A 196 -7.91 6.05 10.42
CA LEU A 196 -6.98 7.08 9.99
C LEU A 196 -7.58 8.49 10.09
#